data_bddfcee967a0fab51b7aa41a5664ae61
#
_entry.id   bddfcee967a0fab51b7aa41a5664ae61
#
_cell.length_a   1.000
_cell.length_b   1.000
_cell.length_c   1.000
_cell.angle_alpha   90.00
_cell.angle_beta   90.00
_cell.angle_gamma   90.00
#
_symmetry.space_group_name_H-M   'P 1'
#
loop_
_entity.id
_entity.type
_entity.pdbx_description
1 polymer ?
#
loop_
_entity_poly.entity_id
_entity_poly.type
_entity_poly.pdbx_seq_one_letter_code
_entity_poly.pdbx_strand_id
1 'polypeptide(L)' 'MNPSVERNLGEQPLARLMAEQGLKAQSLVAASTEHITFKMVTRACKGRRLTPHVQDKILRAMNQAAGKEYGRADLFNY' A
#
# COMPACT_ATOMS: atom_id res chain seq x y z
N MET A 1 -15.38 4.44 -22.79
CA MET A 1 -14.95 4.50 -21.39
C MET A 1 -13.46 4.17 -21.27
N ASN A 2 -12.77 4.92 -20.49
CA ASN A 2 -11.35 4.69 -20.27
C ASN A 2 -11.16 3.54 -19.26
N PRO A 3 -10.52 2.43 -19.66
CA PRO A 3 -10.32 1.30 -18.74
C PRO A 3 -9.54 1.64 -17.48
N SER A 4 -8.71 2.69 -17.52
CA SER A 4 -7.95 3.08 -16.34
C SER A 4 -8.83 3.57 -15.20
N VAL A 5 -10.05 4.01 -15.48
CA VAL A 5 -10.99 4.44 -14.45
C VAL A 5 -11.36 3.28 -13.55
N GLU A 6 -11.52 2.08 -14.12
CA GLU A 6 -11.88 0.89 -13.36
C GLU A 6 -10.73 0.39 -12.49
N ARG A 7 -9.50 0.71 -12.86
CA ARG A 7 -8.31 0.25 -12.16
C ARG A 7 -7.82 1.26 -11.13
N ASN A 8 -8.26 2.51 -11.27
CA ASN A 8 -7.82 3.57 -10.38
C ASN A 8 -8.96 3.88 -9.41
N LEU A 9 -8.82 3.37 -8.21
CA LEU A 9 -9.84 3.44 -7.17
C LEU A 9 -9.68 4.66 -6.26
N GLY A 10 -8.81 5.57 -6.64
CA GLY A 10 -8.54 6.77 -5.87
C GLY A 10 -7.50 6.55 -4.79
N GLU A 11 -7.10 7.62 -4.13
CA GLU A 11 -6.11 7.54 -3.07
C GLU A 11 -6.60 6.62 -1.96
N GLN A 12 -5.74 5.71 -1.55
CA GLN A 12 -6.10 4.70 -0.57
C GLN A 12 -5.74 5.15 0.85
N PRO A 13 -6.41 4.60 1.87
CA PRO A 13 -6.08 4.90 3.26
C PRO A 13 -4.60 4.69 3.59
N LEU A 14 -3.95 3.76 2.91
CA LEU A 14 -2.52 3.51 3.06
C LEU A 14 -1.70 4.81 2.93
N ALA A 15 -2.02 5.64 1.95
CA ALA A 15 -1.29 6.89 1.73
C ALA A 15 -1.39 7.80 2.94
N ARG A 16 -2.58 7.92 3.51
CA ARG A 16 -2.80 8.74 4.69
C ARG A 16 -2.08 8.19 5.91
N LEU A 17 -2.18 6.87 6.11
CA LEU A 17 -1.54 6.23 7.25
C LEU A 17 -0.03 6.37 7.18
N MET A 18 0.54 6.24 5.99
CA MET A 18 1.97 6.47 5.80
C MET A 18 2.37 7.88 6.17
N ALA A 19 1.60 8.87 5.72
CA ALA A 19 1.86 10.26 6.03
C ALA A 19 1.77 10.51 7.55
N GLU A 20 0.77 9.95 8.21
CA GLU A 20 0.60 10.09 9.64
C GLU A 20 1.76 9.49 10.43
N GLN A 21 2.34 8.40 9.94
CA GLN A 21 3.45 7.71 10.58
C GLN A 21 4.82 8.26 10.13
N GLY A 22 4.82 9.25 9.24
CA GLY A 22 6.07 9.78 8.70
C GLY A 22 6.81 8.80 7.81
N LEU A 23 6.09 7.90 7.16
CA LEU A 23 6.68 6.87 6.31
C LEU A 23 6.59 7.25 4.84
N LYS A 24 7.59 6.82 4.08
CA LYS A 24 7.63 6.97 2.63
C LYS A 24 7.67 5.59 1.98
N ALA A 25 7.50 5.55 0.65
CA ALA A 25 7.57 4.29 -0.07
C ALA A 25 8.86 3.53 0.22
N GLN A 26 9.98 4.24 0.30
CA GLN A 26 11.27 3.64 0.64
C GLN A 26 11.27 2.97 2.01
N SER A 27 10.50 3.53 2.95
CA SER A 27 10.41 2.97 4.30
C SER A 27 9.81 1.57 4.28
N LEU A 28 8.77 1.38 3.47
CA LEU A 28 8.13 0.08 3.33
C LEU A 28 9.04 -0.91 2.61
N VAL A 29 9.69 -0.46 1.55
CA VAL A 29 10.61 -1.33 0.80
C VAL A 29 11.75 -1.80 1.71
N ALA A 30 12.31 -0.89 2.51
CA ALA A 30 13.41 -1.21 3.41
C ALA A 30 12.98 -2.15 4.54
N ALA A 31 11.76 -2.01 5.03
CA ALA A 31 11.25 -2.83 6.13
C ALA A 31 10.77 -4.21 5.68
N SER A 32 10.46 -4.37 4.41
CA SER A 32 9.90 -5.62 3.90
C SER A 32 10.93 -6.73 3.90
N THR A 33 10.51 -7.92 4.35
CA THR A 33 11.29 -9.15 4.20
C THR A 33 10.91 -9.89 2.93
N GLU A 34 9.94 -9.37 2.19
CA GLU A 34 9.45 -9.93 0.95
C GLU A 34 9.85 -9.02 -0.20
N HIS A 35 9.75 -9.53 -1.42
CA HIS A 35 10.11 -8.74 -2.58
C HIS A 35 9.00 -7.75 -2.91
N ILE A 36 9.18 -6.49 -2.54
CA ILE A 36 8.30 -5.41 -2.97
C ILE A 36 9.16 -4.31 -3.57
N THR A 37 8.55 -3.51 -4.44
CA THR A 37 9.28 -2.43 -5.11
C THR A 37 8.66 -1.08 -4.75
N PHE A 38 9.44 -0.04 -4.93
CA PHE A 38 8.97 1.34 -4.77
C PHE A 38 7.70 1.57 -5.61
N LYS A 39 7.71 1.07 -6.84
CA LYS A 39 6.56 1.23 -7.75
C LYS A 39 5.31 0.54 -7.21
N MET A 40 5.45 -0.64 -6.60
CA MET A 40 4.32 -1.35 -6.01
C MET A 40 3.67 -0.52 -4.90
N VAL A 41 4.48 0.07 -4.03
CA VAL A 41 3.96 0.90 -2.93
C VAL A 41 3.28 2.15 -3.49
N THR A 42 3.88 2.80 -4.46
CA THR A 42 3.31 3.99 -5.08
C THR A 42 1.97 3.69 -5.72
N ARG A 43 1.86 2.58 -6.45
CA ARG A 43 0.60 2.16 -7.06
C ARG A 43 -0.45 1.86 -6.01
N ALA A 44 -0.05 1.22 -4.92
CA ALA A 44 -0.96 0.93 -3.81
C ALA A 44 -1.57 2.20 -3.24
N CYS A 45 -0.76 3.22 -3.03
CA CYS A 45 -1.23 4.50 -2.49
C CYS A 45 -2.19 5.22 -3.44
N LYS A 46 -1.94 5.11 -4.74
CA LYS A 46 -2.77 5.79 -5.74
C LYS A 46 -4.09 5.10 -6.04
N GLY A 47 -4.28 3.90 -5.50
CA GLY A 47 -5.53 3.18 -5.70
C GLY A 47 -5.54 2.27 -6.91
N ARG A 48 -4.38 1.89 -7.44
CA ARG A 48 -4.31 0.86 -8.45
C ARG A 48 -4.78 -0.44 -7.85
N ARG A 49 -5.63 -1.15 -8.57
CA ARG A 49 -6.16 -2.42 -8.07
C ARG A 49 -5.04 -3.45 -8.03
N LEU A 50 -4.80 -3.97 -6.84
CA LEU A 50 -3.76 -4.97 -6.61
C LEU A 50 -4.40 -6.32 -6.32
N THR A 51 -3.68 -7.39 -6.62
CA THR A 51 -4.13 -8.72 -6.22
C THR A 51 -4.06 -8.85 -4.70
N PRO A 52 -4.87 -9.74 -4.09
CA PRO A 52 -4.79 -9.95 -2.64
C PRO A 52 -3.39 -10.30 -2.17
N HIS A 53 -2.64 -11.06 -2.96
CA HIS A 53 -1.29 -11.44 -2.62
C HIS A 53 -0.37 -10.22 -2.49
N VAL A 54 -0.46 -9.29 -3.43
CA VAL A 54 0.33 -8.05 -3.40
C VAL A 54 -0.14 -7.15 -2.26
N GLN A 55 -1.45 -7.07 -2.04
CA GLN A 55 -2.00 -6.31 -0.91
C GLN A 55 -1.43 -6.80 0.41
N ASP A 56 -1.33 -8.11 0.58
CA ASP A 56 -0.80 -8.70 1.81
C ASP A 56 0.68 -8.40 1.99
N LYS A 57 1.45 -8.39 0.90
CA LYS A 57 2.87 -8.02 0.97
C LYS A 57 3.04 -6.58 1.43
N ILE A 58 2.25 -5.69 0.87
CA ILE A 58 2.26 -4.25 1.24
C ILE A 58 1.84 -4.10 2.71
N LEU A 59 0.80 -4.82 3.11
CA LEU A 59 0.30 -4.79 4.47
C LEU A 59 1.37 -5.20 5.48
N ARG A 60 2.06 -6.31 5.22
CA ARG A 60 3.12 -6.77 6.11
C ARG A 60 4.26 -5.76 6.20
N ALA A 61 4.61 -5.17 5.07
CA ALA A 61 5.66 -4.15 5.04
C ALA A 61 5.24 -2.90 5.84
N MET A 62 3.99 -2.48 5.69
CA MET A 62 3.48 -1.32 6.43
C MET A 62 3.48 -1.59 7.93
N ASN A 63 3.00 -2.77 8.35
CA ASN A 63 2.98 -3.12 9.76
C ASN A 63 4.39 -3.18 10.34
N GLN A 64 5.33 -3.70 9.58
CA GLN A 64 6.72 -3.78 10.02
C GLN A 64 7.32 -2.38 10.16
N ALA A 65 7.10 -1.51 9.19
CA ALA A 65 7.65 -0.16 9.19
C ALA A 65 7.02 0.72 10.26
N ALA A 66 5.73 0.57 10.50
CA ALA A 66 4.99 1.40 11.45
C ALA A 66 4.96 0.83 12.87
N GLY A 67 5.31 -0.44 13.04
CA GLY A 67 5.16 -1.10 14.33
C GLY A 67 3.70 -1.25 14.74
N LYS A 68 2.84 -1.52 13.76
CA LYS A 68 1.39 -1.62 13.96
C LYS A 68 0.87 -2.97 13.48
N GLU A 69 -0.41 -3.19 13.70
CA GLU A 69 -1.08 -4.41 13.27
C GLU A 69 -2.35 -4.07 12.49
N TYR A 70 -2.16 -3.33 11.40
CA TYR A 70 -3.29 -3.00 10.51
C TYR A 70 -3.80 -4.25 9.80
N GLY A 71 -5.08 -4.23 9.45
CA GLY A 71 -5.65 -5.20 8.56
C GLY A 71 -5.72 -4.65 7.13
N ARG A 72 -6.03 -5.52 6.17
CA ARG A 72 -6.13 -5.12 4.77
C ARG A 72 -7.16 -3.99 4.56
N ALA A 73 -8.29 -4.09 5.26
CA ALA A 73 -9.35 -3.08 5.15
C ALA A 73 -8.93 -1.71 5.70
N ASP A 74 -7.89 -1.67 6.53
CA ASP A 74 -7.37 -0.38 7.03
C ASP A 74 -6.55 0.35 5.98
N LEU A 75 -5.94 -0.39 5.06
CA LEU A 75 -5.05 0.16 4.04
C LEU A 75 -5.73 0.39 2.70
N PHE A 76 -6.67 -0.47 2.36
CA PHE A 76 -7.31 -0.47 1.05
C PHE A 76 -8.84 -0.43 1.20
N ASN A 77 -9.48 0.40 0.37
CA ASN A 77 -10.93 0.54 0.43
C ASN A 77 -11.66 -0.32 -0.62
N TYR A 78 -10.99 -1.33 -1.14
CA TYR A 78 -11.58 -2.22 -2.12
C TYR A 78 -11.31 -3.69 -1.80
#